data_6e123ae6c601897d5e061bac0616c785
#
_entry.id   6e123ae6c601897d5e061bac0616c785
#
_cell.length_a   1.000
_cell.length_b   1.000
_cell.length_c   1.000
_cell.angle_alpha   90.00
_cell.angle_beta   90.00
_cell.angle_gamma   90.00
#
_symmetry.space_group_name_H-M   'P 1'
#
loop_
_entity.id
_entity.type
_entity.pdbx_description
1 polymer ?
#
loop_
_entity_poly.entity_id
_entity_poly.type
_entity_poly.pdbx_seq_one_letter_code
_entity_poly.pdbx_strand_id
1 'polypeptide(L)'
;AVAASLLFYGAATAQENEGALPLPLDEVRMFTQALDHIRRAYVEEVDDETLLEYAIQGMLSGLDPHSAYMAGNEFESLQDTTTGQFGGLGVEVSRRDGYILVVAPIDDSPADRAGVLAGDLIIEIDNKPIREMQPDEAAKMMRGEPGSQVSITIAREGEEPFDIMLTREIIAISSVRSRALEPGYAYLRVSQFRGNTGEEFTEELQELLSADDELKGLVLDLRNNPGGVLQASVSMVDAFIDSGDIVSTKGRLEDSRSSYSASLQ
;
A
#
# COMPACT_ATOMS: atom_id res chain seq x y z
N ALA A 1 16.81 47.72 57.15
CA ALA A 1 16.50 46.47 56.48
C ALA A 1 16.78 46.65 55.01
N VAL A 2 17.89 46.08 54.53
CA VAL A 2 18.29 46.09 53.13
C VAL A 2 17.99 44.70 52.60
N ALA A 3 17.05 44.56 51.62
CA ALA A 3 16.75 43.34 50.91
C ALA A 3 17.69 43.21 49.72
N ALA A 4 18.56 42.23 49.71
CA ALA A 4 19.39 41.87 48.58
C ALA A 4 18.63 40.89 47.65
N SER A 5 18.30 41.36 46.46
CA SER A 5 17.71 40.51 45.41
C SER A 5 18.84 39.79 44.66
N LEU A 6 18.93 38.46 44.84
CA LEU A 6 19.80 37.61 44.08
C LEU A 6 19.10 37.28 42.73
N LEU A 7 19.62 37.85 41.64
CA LEU A 7 19.29 37.50 40.27
C LEU A 7 20.04 36.16 39.93
N PHE A 8 19.31 35.07 39.85
CA PHE A 8 19.82 33.85 39.26
C PHE A 8 19.80 33.99 37.73
N TYR A 9 20.95 34.23 37.12
CA TYR A 9 21.18 34.01 35.71
C TYR A 9 21.27 32.50 35.51
N GLY A 10 20.19 31.90 35.06
CA GLY A 10 20.20 30.56 34.50
C GLY A 10 20.94 30.57 33.18
N ALA A 11 22.16 30.06 33.16
CA ALA A 11 22.83 29.70 31.93
C ALA A 11 22.05 28.56 31.30
N ALA A 12 21.30 28.85 30.19
CA ALA A 12 20.79 27.82 29.33
C ALA A 12 22.00 27.15 28.63
N THR A 13 22.43 26.01 29.18
CA THR A 13 23.34 25.14 28.46
C THR A 13 22.57 24.63 27.22
N ALA A 14 22.93 25.12 26.04
CA ALA A 14 22.57 24.51 24.81
C ALA A 14 23.14 23.07 24.86
N GLN A 15 22.26 22.09 24.91
CA GLN A 15 22.64 20.70 24.81
C GLN A 15 23.13 20.53 23.36
N GLU A 16 24.44 20.47 23.17
CA GLU A 16 25.03 20.13 21.87
C GLU A 16 24.49 18.75 21.51
N ASN A 17 23.77 18.72 20.43
CA ASN A 17 23.22 17.48 19.82
C ASN A 17 24.42 16.73 19.25
N GLU A 18 25.06 15.88 20.06
CA GLU A 18 26.16 15.01 19.64
C GLU A 18 25.67 14.05 18.58
N GLY A 19 25.77 14.45 17.29
CA GLY A 19 25.42 13.61 16.14
C GLY A 19 24.95 14.34 14.90
N ALA A 20 24.60 15.62 15.00
CA ALA A 20 24.25 16.39 13.80
C ALA A 20 25.52 16.70 12.98
N LEU A 21 25.62 16.12 11.79
CA LEU A 21 26.67 16.52 10.82
C LEU A 21 26.47 18.02 10.48
N PRO A 22 27.59 18.80 10.38
CA PRO A 22 27.47 20.20 9.99
C PRO A 22 26.84 20.33 8.62
N LEU A 23 25.87 21.25 8.48
CA LEU A 23 25.22 21.51 7.22
C LEU A 23 26.27 21.94 6.16
N PRO A 24 26.27 21.37 4.96
CA PRO A 24 27.15 21.73 3.87
C PRO A 24 26.70 23.06 3.23
N LEU A 25 27.05 24.19 3.85
CA LEU A 25 26.49 25.51 3.53
C LEU A 25 26.78 25.98 2.09
N ASP A 26 27.89 25.59 1.52
CA ASP A 26 28.24 25.97 0.14
C ASP A 26 27.42 25.18 -0.88
N GLU A 27 27.18 23.91 -0.61
CA GLU A 27 26.32 23.04 -1.43
C GLU A 27 24.85 23.48 -1.32
N VAL A 28 24.38 23.83 -0.13
CA VAL A 28 23.02 24.37 0.07
C VAL A 28 22.86 25.70 -0.67
N ARG A 29 23.89 26.57 -0.67
CA ARG A 29 23.84 27.82 -1.43
C ARG A 29 23.79 27.57 -2.94
N MET A 30 24.55 26.61 -3.44
CA MET A 30 24.52 26.21 -4.85
C MET A 30 23.15 25.67 -5.25
N PHE A 31 22.54 24.83 -4.41
CA PHE A 31 21.18 24.30 -4.60
C PHE A 31 20.15 25.45 -4.68
N THR A 32 20.18 26.40 -3.74
CA THR A 32 19.24 27.52 -3.73
C THR A 32 19.43 28.46 -4.94
N GLN A 33 20.65 28.62 -5.42
CA GLN A 33 20.90 29.40 -6.66
C GLN A 33 20.34 28.68 -7.90
N ALA A 34 20.45 27.38 -7.98
CA ALA A 34 19.86 26.61 -9.06
C ALA A 34 18.33 26.68 -9.05
N LEU A 35 17.72 26.55 -7.87
CA LEU A 35 16.27 26.71 -7.66
C LEU A 35 15.79 28.10 -8.12
N ASP A 36 16.46 29.15 -7.66
CA ASP A 36 16.11 30.54 -8.05
C ASP A 36 16.25 30.79 -9.56
N HIS A 37 17.27 30.18 -10.19
CA HIS A 37 17.44 30.24 -11.63
C HIS A 37 16.30 29.58 -12.40
N ILE A 38 15.88 28.38 -11.97
CA ILE A 38 14.74 27.67 -12.57
C ILE A 38 13.46 28.49 -12.44
N ARG A 39 13.15 29.00 -11.26
CA ARG A 39 11.96 29.84 -11.01
C ARG A 39 11.88 31.07 -11.90
N ARG A 40 13.04 31.66 -12.25
CA ARG A 40 13.09 32.88 -13.05
C ARG A 40 13.18 32.66 -14.54
N ALA A 41 13.77 31.56 -14.98
CA ALA A 41 14.19 31.38 -16.36
C ALA A 41 13.59 30.19 -17.07
N TYR A 42 12.90 29.27 -16.37
CA TYR A 42 12.22 28.14 -17.03
C TYR A 42 11.04 28.65 -17.85
N VAL A 43 10.72 27.96 -18.95
CA VAL A 43 9.70 28.36 -19.93
C VAL A 43 8.28 28.36 -19.38
N GLU A 44 8.02 27.50 -18.40
CA GLU A 44 6.72 27.40 -17.70
C GLU A 44 6.91 27.73 -16.22
N GLU A 45 5.88 28.30 -15.61
CA GLU A 45 5.89 28.55 -14.17
C GLU A 45 5.67 27.23 -13.42
N VAL A 46 6.62 26.89 -12.53
CA VAL A 46 6.53 25.71 -11.65
C VAL A 46 6.56 26.19 -10.21
N ASP A 47 5.64 25.72 -9.39
CA ASP A 47 5.57 26.10 -7.98
C ASP A 47 6.74 25.52 -7.17
N ASP A 48 7.00 26.14 -6.01
CA ASP A 48 8.13 25.80 -5.16
C ASP A 48 8.02 24.40 -4.55
N GLU A 49 6.81 23.93 -4.24
CA GLU A 49 6.54 22.62 -3.67
C GLU A 49 6.95 21.52 -4.66
N THR A 50 6.48 21.63 -5.89
CA THR A 50 6.82 20.72 -6.99
C THR A 50 8.34 20.69 -7.26
N LEU A 51 9.01 21.85 -7.27
CA LEU A 51 10.47 21.91 -7.48
C LEU A 51 11.25 21.23 -6.35
N LEU A 52 10.80 21.40 -5.11
CA LEU A 52 11.43 20.76 -3.95
C LEU A 52 11.17 19.24 -3.94
N GLU A 53 9.98 18.82 -4.33
CA GLU A 53 9.68 17.38 -4.50
C GLU A 53 10.59 16.74 -5.56
N TYR A 54 10.74 17.36 -6.73
CA TYR A 54 11.66 16.87 -7.77
C TYR A 54 13.10 16.80 -7.27
N ALA A 55 13.53 17.75 -6.44
CA ALA A 55 14.86 17.72 -5.87
C ALA A 55 15.05 16.53 -4.91
N ILE A 56 14.07 16.25 -4.04
CA ILE A 56 14.10 15.11 -3.12
C ILE A 56 14.08 13.80 -3.90
N GLN A 57 13.20 13.68 -4.89
CA GLN A 57 13.13 12.50 -5.77
C GLN A 57 14.45 12.29 -6.50
N GLY A 58 15.07 13.36 -7.02
CA GLY A 58 16.37 13.30 -7.68
C GLY A 58 17.50 12.85 -6.77
N MET A 59 17.52 13.29 -5.52
CA MET A 59 18.50 12.82 -4.52
C MET A 59 18.37 11.33 -4.23
N LEU A 60 17.14 10.85 -4.04
CA LEU A 60 16.90 9.44 -3.69
C LEU A 60 17.12 8.51 -4.88
N SER A 61 16.68 8.89 -6.08
CA SER A 61 16.92 8.10 -7.29
C SER A 61 18.42 7.97 -7.65
N GLY A 62 19.24 8.90 -7.16
CA GLY A 62 20.70 8.84 -7.29
C GLY A 62 21.39 7.87 -6.33
N LEU A 63 20.71 7.33 -5.33
CA LEU A 63 21.28 6.40 -4.35
C LEU A 63 21.25 4.96 -4.86
N ASP A 64 20.07 4.45 -5.18
CA ASP A 64 19.84 3.10 -5.68
C ASP A 64 18.44 3.00 -6.33
N PRO A 65 18.15 1.91 -7.08
CA PRO A 65 16.86 1.76 -7.77
C PRO A 65 15.67 1.45 -6.85
N HIS A 66 15.88 1.24 -5.55
CA HIS A 66 14.85 0.90 -4.57
C HIS A 66 14.51 2.05 -3.64
N SER A 67 15.35 3.11 -3.63
CA SER A 67 15.10 4.31 -2.84
C SER A 67 14.22 5.29 -3.60
N ALA A 68 13.06 5.63 -3.05
CA ALA A 68 12.12 6.55 -3.66
C ALA A 68 11.51 7.48 -2.61
N TYR A 69 11.14 8.69 -3.04
CA TYR A 69 10.27 9.60 -2.31
C TYR A 69 8.86 9.45 -2.84
N MET A 70 7.93 9.20 -1.97
CA MET A 70 6.51 9.08 -2.30
C MET A 70 5.73 10.11 -1.50
N ALA A 71 4.90 10.89 -2.17
CA ALA A 71 4.04 11.88 -1.55
C ALA A 71 2.59 11.72 -2.03
N GLY A 72 1.64 12.19 -1.21
CA GLY A 72 0.23 12.19 -1.56
C GLY A 72 -0.30 10.82 -2.00
N ASN A 73 -0.87 10.78 -3.19
CA ASN A 73 -1.52 9.57 -3.74
C ASN A 73 -0.58 8.36 -3.93
N GLU A 74 0.72 8.58 -4.17
CA GLU A 74 1.69 7.49 -4.32
C GLU A 74 1.91 6.76 -3.00
N PHE A 75 2.00 7.53 -1.90
CA PHE A 75 2.11 6.98 -0.56
C PHE A 75 0.84 6.22 -0.15
N GLU A 76 -0.34 6.78 -0.43
CA GLU A 76 -1.62 6.09 -0.19
C GLU A 76 -1.70 4.77 -0.97
N SER A 77 -1.33 4.77 -2.26
CA SER A 77 -1.31 3.56 -3.08
C SER A 77 -0.33 2.50 -2.57
N LEU A 78 0.83 2.92 -2.06
CA LEU A 78 1.78 2.01 -1.42
C LEU A 78 1.18 1.43 -0.13
N GLN A 79 0.52 2.26 0.68
CA GLN A 79 -0.12 1.82 1.91
C GLN A 79 -1.24 0.81 1.63
N ASP A 80 -2.14 1.08 0.66
CA ASP A 80 -3.18 0.16 0.21
C ASP A 80 -2.59 -1.18 -0.25
N THR A 81 -1.51 -1.13 -1.05
CA THR A 81 -0.83 -2.33 -1.55
C THR A 81 -0.18 -3.12 -0.41
N THR A 82 0.39 -2.42 0.55
CA THR A 82 1.11 -3.03 1.69
C THR A 82 0.15 -3.64 2.70
N THR A 83 -0.95 -2.96 3.00
CA THR A 83 -1.97 -3.47 3.93
C THR A 83 -2.85 -4.55 3.28
N GLY A 84 -3.01 -4.52 1.96
CA GLY A 84 -3.95 -5.36 1.23
C GLY A 84 -5.40 -4.93 1.40
N GLN A 85 -5.62 -3.74 1.94
CA GLN A 85 -6.94 -3.18 2.22
C GLN A 85 -7.03 -1.77 1.64
N PHE A 86 -8.16 -1.45 1.04
CA PHE A 86 -8.45 -0.09 0.55
C PHE A 86 -9.95 0.20 0.65
N GLY A 87 -10.28 1.48 0.77
CA GLY A 87 -11.67 1.93 0.73
C GLY A 87 -12.19 1.91 -0.71
N GLY A 88 -13.30 1.18 -0.96
CA GLY A 88 -13.83 1.06 -2.31
C GLY A 88 -15.16 0.34 -2.40
N LEU A 89 -15.50 -0.08 -3.63
CA LEU A 89 -16.76 -0.72 -3.97
C LEU A 89 -16.71 -2.25 -3.99
N GLY A 90 -15.50 -2.81 -4.13
CA GLY A 90 -15.31 -4.25 -4.23
C GLY A 90 -15.67 -4.82 -5.60
N VAL A 91 -15.09 -4.24 -6.65
CA VAL A 91 -15.23 -4.74 -8.03
C VAL A 91 -13.87 -4.96 -8.66
N GLU A 92 -13.70 -6.10 -9.31
CA GLU A 92 -12.61 -6.32 -10.25
C GLU A 92 -13.02 -5.76 -11.60
N VAL A 93 -12.20 -4.87 -12.16
CA VAL A 93 -12.57 -4.13 -13.37
C VAL A 93 -11.50 -4.21 -14.45
N SER A 94 -11.94 -4.09 -15.71
CA SER A 94 -11.08 -3.88 -16.86
C SER A 94 -11.63 -2.73 -17.71
N ARG A 95 -10.90 -2.32 -18.75
CA ARG A 95 -11.40 -1.31 -19.71
C ARG A 95 -11.90 -1.97 -20.96
N ARG A 96 -13.09 -1.55 -21.41
CA ARG A 96 -13.68 -2.00 -22.67
C ARG A 96 -14.40 -0.83 -23.38
N ASP A 97 -13.97 -0.50 -24.59
CA ASP A 97 -14.58 0.51 -25.46
C ASP A 97 -14.74 1.90 -24.83
N GLY A 98 -13.79 2.27 -23.94
CA GLY A 98 -13.81 3.54 -23.23
C GLY A 98 -14.63 3.56 -21.94
N TYR A 99 -15.24 2.45 -21.56
CA TYR A 99 -15.98 2.25 -20.31
C TYR A 99 -15.23 1.31 -19.36
N ILE A 100 -15.73 1.19 -18.14
CA ILE A 100 -15.25 0.23 -17.16
C ILE A 100 -16.13 -1.01 -17.21
N LEU A 101 -15.54 -2.14 -17.61
CA LEU A 101 -16.18 -3.45 -17.57
C LEU A 101 -15.96 -4.08 -16.19
N VAL A 102 -17.02 -4.47 -15.52
CA VAL A 102 -16.97 -5.31 -14.32
C VAL A 102 -16.59 -6.74 -14.75
N VAL A 103 -15.41 -7.19 -14.33
CA VAL A 103 -14.95 -8.57 -14.53
C VAL A 103 -15.67 -9.48 -13.54
N ALA A 104 -15.68 -9.10 -12.26
CA ALA A 104 -16.45 -9.72 -11.20
C ALA A 104 -16.61 -8.77 -10.01
N PRO A 105 -17.75 -8.77 -9.30
CA PRO A 105 -17.80 -8.24 -7.95
C PRO A 105 -16.99 -9.14 -7.01
N ILE A 106 -16.45 -8.56 -5.94
CA ILE A 106 -15.82 -9.31 -4.85
C ILE A 106 -16.92 -9.77 -3.91
N ASP A 107 -16.90 -11.02 -3.50
CA ASP A 107 -17.89 -11.60 -2.59
C ASP A 107 -18.06 -10.75 -1.33
N ASP A 108 -19.28 -10.59 -0.87
CA ASP A 108 -19.67 -9.79 0.31
C ASP A 108 -19.31 -8.29 0.27
N SER A 109 -18.88 -7.78 -0.89
CA SER A 109 -18.58 -6.36 -1.08
C SER A 109 -19.85 -5.50 -1.25
N PRO A 110 -19.74 -4.15 -1.13
CA PRO A 110 -20.84 -3.26 -1.46
C PRO A 110 -21.44 -3.47 -2.84
N ALA A 111 -20.60 -3.71 -3.85
CA ALA A 111 -21.04 -3.96 -5.22
C ALA A 111 -21.81 -5.28 -5.36
N ASP A 112 -21.32 -6.35 -4.73
CA ASP A 112 -21.97 -7.67 -4.74
C ASP A 112 -23.35 -7.59 -4.07
N ARG A 113 -23.41 -7.02 -2.86
CA ARG A 113 -24.69 -6.84 -2.15
C ARG A 113 -25.70 -5.95 -2.88
N ALA A 114 -25.22 -5.03 -3.72
CA ALA A 114 -26.07 -4.17 -4.54
C ALA A 114 -26.48 -4.80 -5.87
N GLY A 115 -26.02 -6.02 -6.17
CA GLY A 115 -26.41 -6.76 -7.38
C GLY A 115 -25.68 -6.32 -8.64
N VAL A 116 -24.45 -5.80 -8.52
CA VAL A 116 -23.52 -5.60 -9.64
C VAL A 116 -23.09 -6.98 -10.14
N LEU A 117 -23.07 -7.18 -11.45
CA LEU A 117 -22.78 -8.47 -12.06
C LEU A 117 -21.56 -8.42 -12.97
N ALA A 118 -20.93 -9.57 -13.17
CA ALA A 118 -19.90 -9.73 -14.19
C ALA A 118 -20.49 -9.43 -15.58
N GLY A 119 -19.79 -8.60 -16.35
CA GLY A 119 -20.25 -8.15 -17.67
C GLY A 119 -20.95 -6.78 -17.69
N ASP A 120 -21.31 -6.23 -16.52
CA ASP A 120 -21.82 -4.87 -16.42
C ASP A 120 -20.80 -3.85 -16.93
N LEU A 121 -21.29 -2.79 -17.58
CA LEU A 121 -20.46 -1.64 -17.93
C LEU A 121 -20.81 -0.46 -17.02
N ILE A 122 -19.84 0.03 -16.26
CA ILE A 122 -20.00 1.28 -15.55
C ILE A 122 -19.74 2.40 -16.56
N ILE A 123 -20.75 3.23 -16.81
CA ILE A 123 -20.72 4.27 -17.84
C ILE A 123 -20.56 5.67 -17.25
N GLU A 124 -21.02 5.89 -16.00
CA GLU A 124 -20.87 7.14 -15.25
C GLU A 124 -20.52 6.86 -13.79
N ILE A 125 -19.82 7.80 -13.16
CA ILE A 125 -19.54 7.84 -11.71
C ILE A 125 -19.86 9.25 -11.23
N ASP A 126 -20.76 9.40 -10.23
CA ASP A 126 -21.25 10.68 -9.71
C ASP A 126 -21.72 11.63 -10.84
N ASN A 127 -22.50 11.10 -11.80
CA ASN A 127 -23.01 11.80 -12.99
C ASN A 127 -21.90 12.33 -13.94
N LYS A 128 -20.68 11.81 -13.84
CA LYS A 128 -19.59 12.14 -14.77
C LYS A 128 -19.37 10.97 -15.73
N PRO A 129 -19.41 11.19 -17.06
CA PRO A 129 -19.19 10.15 -18.04
C PRO A 129 -17.76 9.61 -18.01
N ILE A 130 -17.59 8.28 -17.91
CA ILE A 130 -16.27 7.63 -17.84
C ILE A 130 -15.45 7.81 -19.12
N ARG A 131 -16.10 7.95 -20.27
CA ARG A 131 -15.39 8.16 -21.55
C ARG A 131 -14.51 9.41 -21.58
N GLU A 132 -14.84 10.41 -20.76
CA GLU A 132 -14.13 11.69 -20.66
C GLU A 132 -13.00 11.64 -19.62
N MET A 133 -12.92 10.55 -18.82
CA MET A 133 -11.96 10.41 -17.72
C MET A 133 -10.69 9.69 -18.14
N GLN A 134 -9.58 10.08 -17.52
CA GLN A 134 -8.38 9.25 -17.54
C GLN A 134 -8.60 7.95 -16.72
N PRO A 135 -7.91 6.84 -17.07
CA PRO A 135 -8.09 5.56 -16.36
C PRO A 135 -7.95 5.65 -14.86
N ASP A 136 -6.93 6.39 -14.39
CA ASP A 136 -6.62 6.57 -12.99
C ASP A 136 -7.65 7.43 -12.26
N GLU A 137 -8.27 8.37 -12.95
CA GLU A 137 -9.32 9.23 -12.38
C GLU A 137 -10.56 8.43 -12.03
N ALA A 138 -11.01 7.56 -12.92
CA ALA A 138 -12.16 6.70 -12.68
C ALA A 138 -11.91 5.72 -11.52
N ALA A 139 -10.69 5.15 -11.44
CA ALA A 139 -10.30 4.30 -10.32
C ALA A 139 -10.29 5.06 -8.99
N LYS A 140 -9.77 6.29 -8.97
CA LYS A 140 -9.79 7.17 -7.79
C LYS A 140 -11.21 7.52 -7.35
N MET A 141 -12.13 7.75 -8.29
CA MET A 141 -13.52 8.03 -7.95
C MET A 141 -14.27 6.83 -7.39
N MET A 142 -13.92 5.60 -7.78
CA MET A 142 -14.48 4.38 -7.18
C MET A 142 -13.90 4.10 -5.79
N ARG A 143 -12.64 4.48 -5.53
CA ARG A 143 -12.02 4.45 -4.21
C ARG A 143 -12.45 5.65 -3.37
N GLY A 144 -12.14 5.62 -2.09
CA GLY A 144 -12.35 6.73 -1.15
C GLY A 144 -12.55 6.25 0.27
N GLU A 145 -12.81 7.19 1.17
CA GLU A 145 -12.97 6.90 2.60
C GLU A 145 -14.13 5.92 2.84
N PRO A 146 -13.92 4.86 3.64
CA PRO A 146 -14.99 3.97 4.07
C PRO A 146 -16.14 4.75 4.71
N GLY A 147 -17.38 4.40 4.36
CA GLY A 147 -18.60 5.10 4.79
C GLY A 147 -19.02 6.23 3.85
N SER A 148 -18.17 6.70 2.93
CA SER A 148 -18.57 7.66 1.91
C SER A 148 -19.41 7.01 0.81
N GLN A 149 -20.28 7.77 0.16
CA GLN A 149 -21.17 7.27 -0.89
C GLN A 149 -20.66 7.67 -2.28
N VAL A 150 -21.01 6.86 -3.28
CA VAL A 150 -20.78 7.13 -4.69
C VAL A 150 -21.95 6.56 -5.49
N SER A 151 -22.36 7.28 -6.52
CA SER A 151 -23.36 6.80 -7.51
C SER A 151 -22.63 6.26 -8.73
N ILE A 152 -22.96 5.05 -9.17
CA ILE A 152 -22.50 4.50 -10.44
C ILE A 152 -23.69 4.24 -11.35
N THR A 153 -23.57 4.59 -12.63
CA THR A 153 -24.55 4.24 -13.66
C THR A 153 -24.08 3.01 -14.41
N ILE A 154 -24.89 1.97 -14.40
CA ILE A 154 -24.60 0.68 -15.02
C ILE A 154 -25.40 0.54 -16.31
N ALA A 155 -24.72 0.10 -17.37
CA ALA A 155 -25.34 -0.42 -18.58
C ALA A 155 -25.18 -1.95 -18.60
N ARG A 156 -26.32 -2.65 -18.57
CA ARG A 156 -26.42 -4.12 -18.59
C ARG A 156 -27.12 -4.56 -19.84
N GLU A 157 -26.66 -5.66 -20.43
CA GLU A 157 -27.24 -6.20 -21.66
C GLU A 157 -28.73 -6.58 -21.46
N GLY A 158 -29.60 -6.00 -22.27
CA GLY A 158 -31.06 -6.24 -22.19
C GLY A 158 -31.82 -5.36 -21.21
N GLU A 159 -31.16 -4.44 -20.53
CA GLU A 159 -31.77 -3.51 -19.60
C GLU A 159 -31.50 -2.05 -19.98
N GLU A 160 -32.39 -1.12 -19.59
CA GLU A 160 -32.10 0.31 -19.66
C GLU A 160 -31.04 0.67 -18.61
N PRO A 161 -30.14 1.62 -18.89
CA PRO A 161 -29.15 2.07 -17.90
C PRO A 161 -29.83 2.50 -16.59
N PHE A 162 -29.21 2.12 -15.46
CA PHE A 162 -29.74 2.41 -14.14
C PHE A 162 -28.62 2.81 -13.15
N ASP A 163 -29.03 3.59 -12.15
CA ASP A 163 -28.11 4.09 -11.12
C ASP A 163 -28.14 3.20 -9.89
N ILE A 164 -26.95 2.98 -9.32
CA ILE A 164 -26.77 2.31 -8.03
C ILE A 164 -26.00 3.24 -7.13
N MET A 165 -26.56 3.52 -5.93
CA MET A 165 -25.86 4.22 -4.86
C MET A 165 -25.13 3.19 -4.00
N LEU A 166 -23.80 3.31 -3.91
CA LEU A 166 -22.96 2.43 -3.13
C LEU A 166 -22.29 3.18 -1.99
N THR A 167 -22.15 2.53 -0.85
CA THR A 167 -21.33 3.03 0.26
C THR A 167 -19.99 2.32 0.21
N ARG A 168 -18.90 3.08 0.19
CA ARG A 168 -17.55 2.49 0.19
C ARG A 168 -17.28 1.81 1.52
N GLU A 169 -16.64 0.67 1.45
CA GLU A 169 -16.20 -0.12 2.61
C GLU A 169 -14.72 -0.47 2.46
N ILE A 170 -14.14 -0.99 3.53
CA ILE A 170 -12.79 -1.57 3.47
C ILE A 170 -12.88 -2.87 2.68
N ILE A 171 -12.21 -2.92 1.54
CA ILE A 171 -12.11 -4.10 0.69
C ILE A 171 -10.78 -4.77 0.98
N ALA A 172 -10.83 -6.00 1.47
CA ALA A 172 -9.64 -6.83 1.66
C ALA A 172 -9.44 -7.73 0.43
N ILE A 173 -8.25 -7.68 -0.14
CA ILE A 173 -7.88 -8.57 -1.24
C ILE A 173 -7.02 -9.68 -0.65
N SER A 174 -7.51 -10.93 -0.67
CA SER A 174 -6.71 -12.05 -0.22
C SER A 174 -5.49 -12.27 -1.11
N SER A 175 -4.34 -12.42 -0.46
CA SER A 175 -3.06 -12.75 -1.08
C SER A 175 -2.77 -14.26 -1.07
N VAL A 176 -3.57 -15.03 -0.35
CA VAL A 176 -3.42 -16.47 -0.16
C VAL A 176 -4.61 -17.21 -0.80
N ARG A 177 -4.33 -18.31 -1.45
CA ARG A 177 -5.36 -19.21 -1.98
C ARG A 177 -4.93 -20.64 -1.76
N SER A 178 -5.82 -21.46 -1.24
CA SER A 178 -5.60 -22.89 -1.01
C SER A 178 -6.53 -23.76 -1.83
N ARG A 179 -6.17 -25.00 -1.96
CA ARG A 179 -7.03 -26.09 -2.45
C ARG A 179 -6.46 -27.44 -2.14
N ALA A 180 -7.31 -28.41 -1.92
CA ALA A 180 -6.92 -29.83 -1.93
C ALA A 180 -6.53 -30.27 -3.37
N LEU A 181 -5.51 -31.11 -3.48
CA LEU A 181 -5.09 -31.74 -4.75
C LEU A 181 -5.66 -33.15 -4.86
N GLU A 182 -5.09 -34.07 -4.08
CA GLU A 182 -5.51 -35.45 -3.93
C GLU A 182 -5.43 -35.82 -2.45
N PRO A 183 -6.03 -36.93 -1.98
CA PRO A 183 -6.02 -37.27 -0.57
C PRO A 183 -4.61 -37.30 0.04
N GLY A 184 -4.41 -36.50 1.07
CA GLY A 184 -3.13 -36.28 1.73
C GLY A 184 -2.24 -35.19 1.10
N TYR A 185 -2.68 -34.47 0.06
CA TYR A 185 -1.88 -33.43 -0.57
C TYR A 185 -2.69 -32.15 -0.78
N ALA A 186 -2.09 -31.02 -0.43
CA ALA A 186 -2.68 -29.71 -0.59
C ALA A 186 -1.79 -28.75 -1.40
N TYR A 187 -2.41 -27.71 -1.93
CA TYR A 187 -1.76 -26.62 -2.65
C TYR A 187 -2.12 -25.32 -1.98
N LEU A 188 -1.12 -24.46 -1.75
CA LEU A 188 -1.28 -23.15 -1.19
C LEU A 188 -0.43 -22.17 -2.00
N ARG A 189 -1.04 -21.09 -2.50
CA ARG A 189 -0.37 -20.05 -3.27
C ARG A 189 -0.38 -18.75 -2.50
N VAL A 190 0.78 -18.11 -2.42
CA VAL A 190 0.93 -16.74 -1.93
C VAL A 190 1.35 -15.84 -3.09
N SER A 191 0.45 -14.94 -3.51
CA SER A 191 0.67 -14.07 -4.67
C SER A 191 1.54 -12.85 -4.35
N GLN A 192 1.50 -12.36 -3.10
CA GLN A 192 2.27 -11.22 -2.60
C GLN A 192 2.30 -11.28 -1.07
N PHE A 193 3.32 -10.67 -0.45
CA PHE A 193 3.35 -10.51 1.01
C PHE A 193 2.78 -9.15 1.40
N ARG A 194 1.54 -9.14 1.89
CA ARG A 194 0.82 -7.99 2.45
C ARG A 194 0.78 -8.08 3.97
N GLY A 195 0.32 -7.02 4.64
CA GLY A 195 0.28 -6.98 6.10
C GLY A 195 -0.51 -8.13 6.74
N ASN A 196 -1.59 -8.55 6.11
CA ASN A 196 -2.49 -9.64 6.55
C ASN A 196 -2.09 -11.04 6.01
N THR A 197 -1.13 -11.15 5.10
CA THR A 197 -0.78 -12.44 4.44
C THR A 197 -0.37 -13.53 5.43
N GLY A 198 0.32 -13.16 6.53
CA GLY A 198 0.72 -14.15 7.53
C GLY A 198 -0.47 -14.77 8.26
N GLU A 199 -1.48 -13.97 8.57
CA GLU A 199 -2.74 -14.41 9.19
C GLU A 199 -3.55 -15.26 8.22
N GLU A 200 -3.81 -14.76 7.00
CA GLU A 200 -4.49 -15.50 5.93
C GLU A 200 -3.82 -16.86 5.65
N PHE A 201 -2.48 -16.88 5.63
CA PHE A 201 -1.72 -18.12 5.41
C PHE A 201 -1.97 -19.14 6.52
N THR A 202 -1.96 -18.68 7.76
CA THR A 202 -2.17 -19.55 8.92
C THR A 202 -3.59 -20.11 8.94
N GLU A 203 -4.59 -19.27 8.65
CA GLU A 203 -6.00 -19.68 8.56
C GLU A 203 -6.20 -20.74 7.47
N GLU A 204 -5.75 -20.46 6.24
CA GLU A 204 -5.85 -21.39 5.10
C GLU A 204 -5.12 -22.72 5.36
N LEU A 205 -3.95 -22.67 6.00
CA LEU A 205 -3.21 -23.86 6.39
C LEU A 205 -3.97 -24.68 7.45
N GLN A 206 -4.57 -24.04 8.44
CA GLN A 206 -5.38 -24.69 9.47
C GLN A 206 -6.64 -25.31 8.88
N GLU A 207 -7.30 -24.66 7.92
CA GLU A 207 -8.45 -25.21 7.20
C GLU A 207 -8.06 -26.48 6.44
N LEU A 208 -6.93 -26.45 5.70
CA LEU A 208 -6.43 -27.63 4.99
C LEU A 208 -6.09 -28.79 5.93
N LEU A 209 -5.46 -28.52 7.08
CA LEU A 209 -5.14 -29.51 8.09
C LEU A 209 -6.41 -30.09 8.75
N SER A 210 -7.43 -29.26 8.94
CA SER A 210 -8.71 -29.69 9.52
C SER A 210 -9.56 -30.52 8.54
N ALA A 211 -9.40 -30.26 7.24
CA ALA A 211 -10.13 -30.98 6.18
C ALA A 211 -9.53 -32.36 5.89
N ASP A 212 -8.24 -32.57 6.16
CA ASP A 212 -7.54 -33.84 5.95
C ASP A 212 -6.52 -34.09 7.07
N ASP A 213 -6.91 -34.87 8.06
CA ASP A 213 -6.08 -35.27 9.22
C ASP A 213 -4.81 -36.06 8.83
N GLU A 214 -4.73 -36.57 7.60
CA GLU A 214 -3.59 -37.30 7.07
C GLU A 214 -2.79 -36.50 6.01
N LEU A 215 -2.75 -35.17 6.11
CA LEU A 215 -1.98 -34.36 5.17
C LEU A 215 -0.50 -34.78 5.14
N LYS A 216 -0.05 -35.29 3.99
CA LYS A 216 1.30 -35.84 3.76
C LYS A 216 2.24 -34.86 3.09
N GLY A 217 1.67 -33.87 2.42
CA GLY A 217 2.48 -32.87 1.72
C GLY A 217 1.71 -31.65 1.29
N LEU A 218 2.44 -30.53 1.23
CA LEU A 218 1.97 -29.23 0.81
C LEU A 218 2.82 -28.73 -0.36
N VAL A 219 2.19 -28.29 -1.44
CA VAL A 219 2.82 -27.52 -2.50
C VAL A 219 2.63 -26.04 -2.20
N LEU A 220 3.70 -25.35 -1.81
CA LEU A 220 3.71 -23.89 -1.63
C LEU A 220 4.16 -23.23 -2.94
N ASP A 221 3.26 -22.46 -3.55
CA ASP A 221 3.49 -21.77 -4.82
C ASP A 221 3.74 -20.26 -4.60
N LEU A 222 4.99 -19.86 -4.79
CA LEU A 222 5.44 -18.46 -4.72
C LEU A 222 5.80 -17.89 -6.11
N ARG A 223 5.42 -18.55 -7.20
CA ARG A 223 5.71 -18.07 -8.55
C ARG A 223 4.99 -16.75 -8.82
N ASN A 224 5.72 -15.80 -9.43
CA ASN A 224 5.27 -14.44 -9.71
C ASN A 224 4.92 -13.65 -8.44
N ASN A 225 5.45 -14.03 -7.27
CA ASN A 225 5.37 -13.23 -6.06
C ASN A 225 6.52 -12.21 -6.07
N PRO A 226 6.22 -10.89 -6.11
CA PRO A 226 7.27 -9.86 -6.17
C PRO A 226 7.91 -9.57 -4.79
N GLY A 227 7.44 -10.23 -3.72
CA GLY A 227 7.80 -9.92 -2.34
C GLY A 227 6.72 -9.12 -1.61
N GLY A 228 7.14 -8.20 -0.74
CA GLY A 228 6.25 -7.33 0.03
C GLY A 228 6.69 -7.14 1.48
N VAL A 229 5.77 -7.24 2.43
CA VAL A 229 6.00 -7.00 3.87
C VAL A 229 6.85 -8.11 4.47
N LEU A 230 8.03 -7.76 4.99
CA LEU A 230 8.97 -8.71 5.59
C LEU A 230 8.32 -9.49 6.75
N GLN A 231 7.59 -8.80 7.63
CA GLN A 231 6.93 -9.45 8.77
C GLN A 231 5.96 -10.54 8.36
N ALA A 232 5.20 -10.35 7.27
CA ALA A 232 4.28 -11.35 6.74
C ALA A 232 5.01 -12.60 6.24
N SER A 233 6.17 -12.43 5.59
CA SER A 233 7.01 -13.56 5.18
C SER A 233 7.62 -14.29 6.38
N VAL A 234 8.00 -13.55 7.43
CA VAL A 234 8.47 -14.14 8.68
C VAL A 234 7.38 -15.01 9.32
N SER A 235 6.15 -14.48 9.44
CA SER A 235 5.01 -15.25 10.01
C SER A 235 4.72 -16.52 9.20
N MET A 236 4.80 -16.45 7.87
CA MET A 236 4.63 -17.64 7.03
C MET A 236 5.72 -18.69 7.27
N VAL A 237 7.00 -18.28 7.39
CA VAL A 237 8.10 -19.20 7.63
C VAL A 237 8.01 -19.81 9.04
N ASP A 238 7.61 -19.00 10.01
CA ASP A 238 7.42 -19.43 11.40
C ASP A 238 6.43 -20.60 11.53
N ALA A 239 5.41 -20.65 10.65
CA ALA A 239 4.46 -21.77 10.61
C ALA A 239 5.09 -23.12 10.22
N PHE A 240 6.34 -23.16 9.76
CA PHE A 240 7.01 -24.40 9.31
C PHE A 240 8.21 -24.82 10.17
N ILE A 241 8.70 -23.96 11.04
CA ILE A 241 9.91 -24.25 11.82
C ILE A 241 9.72 -23.91 13.30
N ASP A 242 10.18 -24.82 14.16
CA ASP A 242 10.02 -24.70 15.62
C ASP A 242 11.12 -23.85 16.29
N SER A 243 12.26 -23.64 15.62
CA SER A 243 13.39 -22.92 16.19
C SER A 243 14.40 -22.50 15.14
N GLY A 244 15.20 -21.49 15.45
CA GLY A 244 16.26 -20.98 14.60
C GLY A 244 15.97 -19.58 14.07
N ASP A 245 16.97 -18.98 13.43
CA ASP A 245 16.84 -17.66 12.82
C ASP A 245 16.15 -17.77 11.45
N ILE A 246 15.10 -16.96 11.25
CA ILE A 246 14.38 -16.86 9.98
C ILE A 246 15.09 -15.88 9.05
N VAL A 247 15.31 -14.65 9.53
CA VAL A 247 15.96 -13.59 8.75
C VAL A 247 16.55 -12.53 9.67
N SER A 248 17.65 -11.91 9.25
CA SER A 248 18.20 -10.73 9.91
C SER A 248 18.44 -9.62 8.90
N THR A 249 18.24 -8.37 9.35
CA THR A 249 18.59 -7.16 8.61
C THR A 249 19.79 -6.49 9.25
N LYS A 250 20.65 -5.89 8.43
CA LYS A 250 21.80 -5.11 8.89
C LYS A 250 21.87 -3.80 8.12
N GLY A 251 21.81 -2.69 8.85
CA GLY A 251 22.04 -1.37 8.31
C GLY A 251 23.26 -0.69 8.93
N ARG A 252 23.53 0.54 8.51
CA ARG A 252 24.63 1.36 9.00
C ARG A 252 24.44 1.79 10.45
N LEU A 253 23.20 2.10 10.84
CA LEU A 253 22.85 2.44 12.21
C LEU A 253 22.50 1.18 13.01
N GLU A 254 22.77 1.17 14.31
CA GLU A 254 22.44 0.04 15.19
C GLU A 254 20.93 -0.24 15.22
N ASP A 255 20.11 0.81 15.26
CA ASP A 255 18.64 0.71 15.25
C ASP A 255 18.06 0.14 13.96
N SER A 256 18.87 0.05 12.89
CA SER A 256 18.46 -0.58 11.62
C SER A 256 18.80 -2.08 11.55
N ARG A 257 19.24 -2.67 12.69
CA ARG A 257 19.50 -4.11 12.80
C ARG A 257 18.31 -4.79 13.46
N SER A 258 17.80 -5.80 12.80
CA SER A 258 16.72 -6.63 13.33
C SER A 258 17.02 -8.09 13.07
N SER A 259 16.60 -8.97 13.97
CA SER A 259 16.65 -10.43 13.80
C SER A 259 15.31 -11.01 14.18
N TYR A 260 14.83 -11.89 13.31
CA TYR A 260 13.57 -12.62 13.49
C TYR A 260 13.90 -14.08 13.62
N SER A 261 13.43 -14.70 14.69
CA SER A 261 13.64 -16.13 14.98
C SER A 261 12.28 -16.81 15.11
N ALA A 262 12.26 -18.13 14.87
CA ALA A 262 11.07 -18.92 15.02
C ALA A 262 10.56 -18.93 16.46
N SER A 263 9.24 -18.93 16.59
CA SER A 263 8.55 -19.08 17.87
C SER A 263 8.04 -20.53 18.02
N LEU A 264 8.10 -21.05 19.25
CA LEU A 264 7.45 -22.34 19.56
C LEU A 264 5.94 -22.16 19.42
N GLN A 265 5.33 -22.88 18.51
CA GLN A 265 3.87 -22.97 18.36
C GLN A 265 3.29 -24.13 19.15
#